data_0ec3b49275c335261b3d1656f5733380
#
_entry.id   0ec3b49275c335261b3d1656f5733380
#
_cell.length_a   1.000
_cell.length_b   1.000
_cell.length_c   1.000
_cell.angle_alpha   90.00
_cell.angle_beta   90.00
_cell.angle_gamma   90.00
#
_symmetry.space_group_name_H-M   'P 1'
#
loop_
_entity.id
_entity.type
_entity.pdbx_description
1 polymer ?
#
loop_
_entity_poly.entity_id
_entity_poly.type
_entity_poly.pdbx_seq_one_letter_code
_entity_poly.pdbx_strand_id
1 'polypeptide(L)'
;PKALRRPDMLPDGLITMGSGTIKEAYLVGPTSRYRHGVMGDAIEAAGLRVLTREGAILDFRLPPNSVFEDLMPRLHDVDNDGDNEIVVVRSYLDAGAAVAVLGVRDGALVLIAETEPIGRSSRWLNPVGVADFDGDGRPEIAVVKTPHIGGILELYELVDDAMRTDLSARGYSNHFIGSRDLFLSRVVDVDRDGVEDIVVPSADRGALRFVGVASGK
;
A
#
# COMPACT_ATOMS: atom_id res chain seq x y z
N PRO A 1 5.23 7.57 -23.98
CA PRO A 1 5.35 8.79 -23.20
C PRO A 1 6.45 8.60 -22.16
N LYS A 2 7.39 9.56 -22.04
CA LYS A 2 8.38 9.54 -20.96
C LYS A 2 7.61 9.67 -19.63
N ALA A 3 7.86 8.76 -18.68
CA ALA A 3 7.31 8.88 -17.34
C ALA A 3 7.71 10.24 -16.74
N LEU A 4 6.75 10.92 -16.11
CA LEU A 4 6.98 12.18 -15.43
C LEU A 4 7.99 11.95 -14.29
N ARG A 5 9.07 12.72 -14.25
CA ARG A 5 10.13 12.62 -13.24
C ARG A 5 10.16 13.88 -12.40
N ARG A 6 10.37 13.74 -11.10
CA ARG A 6 10.54 14.82 -10.13
C ARG A 6 11.94 14.76 -9.50
N PRO A 7 12.47 15.87 -8.99
CA PRO A 7 13.70 15.85 -8.19
C PRO A 7 13.58 14.91 -6.98
N ASP A 8 14.66 14.23 -6.61
CA ASP A 8 14.74 13.28 -5.50
C ASP A 8 13.78 12.07 -5.55
N MET A 9 13.04 11.90 -6.64
CA MET A 9 12.12 10.79 -6.82
C MET A 9 12.90 9.46 -6.88
N LEU A 10 12.30 8.41 -6.31
CA LEU A 10 12.81 7.04 -6.47
C LEU A 10 12.99 6.72 -7.97
N PRO A 11 14.13 6.15 -8.42
CA PRO A 11 14.46 6.04 -9.85
C PRO A 11 13.43 5.32 -10.71
N ASP A 12 12.77 4.30 -10.17
CA ASP A 12 11.70 3.51 -10.81
C ASP A 12 10.31 3.77 -10.21
N GLY A 13 10.23 4.72 -9.28
CA GLY A 13 8.98 5.13 -8.64
C GLY A 13 7.98 5.74 -9.62
N LEU A 14 6.71 5.66 -9.26
CA LEU A 14 5.58 6.24 -9.98
C LEU A 14 4.97 7.40 -9.20
N ILE A 15 4.36 8.34 -9.94
CA ILE A 15 3.59 9.44 -9.36
C ILE A 15 2.12 9.00 -9.36
N THR A 16 1.48 9.09 -8.20
CA THR A 16 0.04 8.86 -8.07
C THR A 16 -0.69 10.19 -7.96
N MET A 17 -1.77 10.32 -8.73
CA MET A 17 -2.63 11.50 -8.71
C MET A 17 -3.74 11.30 -7.68
N GLY A 18 -4.03 12.32 -6.90
CA GLY A 18 -5.02 12.28 -5.83
C GLY A 18 -6.23 13.19 -6.04
N SER A 19 -7.15 13.11 -5.12
CA SER A 19 -8.32 14.00 -4.96
C SER A 19 -8.24 14.77 -3.63
N GLY A 20 -9.21 15.63 -3.37
CA GLY A 20 -9.20 16.48 -2.16
C GLY A 20 -7.97 17.37 -2.09
N THR A 21 -7.34 17.41 -0.95
CA THR A 21 -6.13 18.23 -0.68
C THR A 21 -4.92 17.77 -1.47
N ILE A 22 -4.73 16.47 -1.69
CA ILE A 22 -3.57 15.91 -2.39
C ILE A 22 -3.77 15.99 -3.92
N LYS A 23 -2.86 16.63 -4.62
CA LYS A 23 -2.81 16.65 -6.08
C LYS A 23 -2.00 15.49 -6.64
N GLU A 24 -0.81 15.27 -6.10
CA GLU A 24 0.07 14.15 -6.47
C GLU A 24 0.94 13.74 -5.28
N ALA A 25 1.30 12.44 -5.24
CA ALA A 25 2.22 11.90 -4.24
C ALA A 25 3.24 10.96 -4.92
N TYR A 26 4.47 10.91 -4.39
CA TYR A 26 5.54 10.04 -4.88
C TYR A 26 6.64 9.83 -3.84
N LEU A 27 7.37 8.73 -4.00
CA LEU A 27 8.45 8.32 -3.12
C LEU A 27 9.73 9.07 -3.44
N VAL A 28 10.49 9.48 -2.41
CA VAL A 28 11.67 10.33 -2.52
C VAL A 28 12.82 9.85 -1.63
N GLY A 29 14.02 10.39 -1.91
CA GLY A 29 15.22 10.09 -1.14
C GLY A 29 15.71 8.66 -1.34
N PRO A 30 16.16 8.30 -2.57
CA PRO A 30 16.70 6.97 -2.84
C PRO A 30 17.80 6.59 -1.86
N THR A 31 17.72 5.36 -1.31
CA THR A 31 18.67 4.84 -0.32
C THR A 31 18.87 3.35 -0.48
N SER A 32 20.09 2.88 -0.20
CA SER A 32 20.45 1.45 -0.21
C SER A 32 20.58 0.86 1.20
N ARG A 33 19.98 1.50 2.22
CA ARG A 33 20.07 1.04 3.61
C ARG A 33 19.30 -0.24 3.91
N TYR A 34 18.39 -0.66 3.02
CA TYR A 34 17.65 -1.93 3.09
C TYR A 34 17.85 -2.73 1.80
N ARG A 35 18.54 -3.86 1.87
CA ARG A 35 18.95 -4.63 0.70
C ARG A 35 18.11 -5.90 0.53
N HIS A 36 16.79 -5.76 0.52
CA HIS A 36 15.91 -6.91 0.32
C HIS A 36 15.80 -7.30 -1.16
N GLY A 37 15.67 -6.33 -2.06
CA GLY A 37 15.63 -6.57 -3.51
C GLY A 37 14.38 -7.29 -4.00
N VAL A 38 13.28 -7.24 -3.26
CA VAL A 38 12.03 -7.92 -3.60
C VAL A 38 11.41 -7.42 -4.90
N MET A 39 11.65 -6.16 -5.25
CA MET A 39 11.19 -5.51 -6.48
C MET A 39 12.27 -5.39 -7.56
N GLY A 40 13.38 -6.16 -7.46
CA GLY A 40 14.38 -6.31 -8.51
C GLY A 40 15.66 -5.50 -8.34
N ASP A 41 15.71 -4.52 -7.45
CA ASP A 41 16.94 -3.84 -7.03
C ASP A 41 16.97 -3.65 -5.51
N ALA A 42 17.94 -2.92 -4.98
CA ALA A 42 18.11 -2.66 -3.56
C ALA A 42 18.13 -1.16 -3.26
N ILE A 43 17.35 -0.39 -4.00
CA ILE A 43 17.21 1.05 -3.82
C ILE A 43 15.76 1.34 -3.43
N GLU A 44 15.57 1.70 -2.16
CA GLU A 44 14.29 2.02 -1.59
C GLU A 44 14.16 3.52 -1.31
N ALA A 45 12.98 3.98 -0.90
CA ALA A 45 12.78 5.39 -0.57
C ALA A 45 12.94 5.68 0.93
N ALA A 46 13.60 6.79 1.25
CA ALA A 46 13.74 7.29 2.61
C ALA A 46 12.61 8.25 3.02
N GLY A 47 11.70 8.57 2.10
CA GLY A 47 10.61 9.50 2.36
C GLY A 47 9.54 9.50 1.28
N LEU A 48 8.53 10.29 1.51
CA LEU A 48 7.38 10.50 0.65
C LEU A 48 7.14 12.01 0.50
N ARG A 49 6.78 12.44 -0.69
CA ARG A 49 6.45 13.83 -1.01
C ARG A 49 5.06 13.94 -1.58
N VAL A 50 4.35 14.96 -1.12
CA VAL A 50 3.03 15.38 -1.61
C VAL A 50 3.15 16.77 -2.23
N LEU A 51 2.51 16.98 -3.38
CA LEU A 51 2.14 18.29 -3.88
C LEU A 51 0.65 18.48 -3.62
N THR A 52 0.28 19.51 -2.87
CA THR A 52 -1.12 19.83 -2.63
C THR A 52 -1.74 20.57 -3.81
N ARG A 53 -3.07 20.63 -3.88
CA ARG A 53 -3.78 21.42 -4.91
C ARG A 53 -3.55 22.91 -4.79
N GLU A 54 -3.22 23.38 -3.59
CA GLU A 54 -2.85 24.78 -3.32
C GLU A 54 -1.40 25.09 -3.71
N GLY A 55 -0.61 24.08 -4.10
CA GLY A 55 0.77 24.22 -4.56
C GLY A 55 1.82 24.07 -3.45
N ALA A 56 1.44 23.71 -2.23
CA ALA A 56 2.39 23.39 -1.17
C ALA A 56 3.09 22.06 -1.44
N ILE A 57 4.36 21.97 -1.07
CA ILE A 57 5.15 20.73 -1.08
C ILE A 57 5.32 20.28 0.36
N LEU A 58 4.86 19.07 0.66
CA LEU A 58 4.94 18.46 1.97
C LEU A 58 5.79 17.21 1.90
N ASP A 59 6.78 17.08 2.78
CA ASP A 59 7.68 15.93 2.87
C ASP A 59 7.48 15.17 4.18
N PHE A 60 7.39 13.84 4.08
CA PHE A 60 7.53 12.95 5.22
C PHE A 60 8.84 12.17 5.09
N ARG A 61 9.66 12.13 6.16
CA ARG A 61 10.95 11.44 6.18
C ARG A 61 10.94 10.33 7.21
N LEU A 62 11.32 9.14 6.78
CA LEU A 62 11.47 7.99 7.66
C LEU A 62 12.75 8.07 8.50
N PRO A 63 12.72 7.57 9.75
CA PRO A 63 13.92 7.38 10.54
C PRO A 63 14.86 6.34 9.90
N PRO A 64 16.14 6.27 10.31
CA PRO A 64 17.13 5.39 9.67
C PRO A 64 16.84 3.89 9.76
N ASN A 65 15.96 3.46 10.64
CA ASN A 65 15.60 2.06 10.88
C ASN A 65 14.54 1.50 9.91
N SER A 66 14.05 2.28 8.96
CA SER A 66 13.02 1.85 8.01
C SER A 66 13.14 2.54 6.65
N VAL A 67 12.47 1.99 5.64
CA VAL A 67 12.34 2.51 4.28
C VAL A 67 10.89 2.38 3.82
N PHE A 68 10.49 3.13 2.80
CA PHE A 68 9.33 2.76 1.99
C PHE A 68 9.79 1.79 0.90
N GLU A 69 9.40 0.52 1.05
CA GLU A 69 9.71 -0.58 0.13
C GLU A 69 8.53 -0.76 -0.82
N ASP A 70 8.38 0.19 -1.72
CA ASP A 70 7.27 0.33 -2.65
C ASP A 70 7.73 1.09 -3.91
N LEU A 71 6.96 0.99 -4.99
CA LEU A 71 7.20 1.79 -6.20
C LEU A 71 6.28 3.01 -6.28
N MET A 72 5.18 3.01 -5.57
CA MET A 72 4.20 4.08 -5.62
C MET A 72 3.35 4.16 -4.34
N PRO A 73 3.01 5.35 -3.88
CA PRO A 73 1.93 5.52 -2.91
C PRO A 73 0.58 5.24 -3.58
N ARG A 74 -0.40 4.74 -2.82
CA ARG A 74 -1.79 4.59 -3.25
C ARG A 74 -2.63 5.62 -2.51
N LEU A 75 -3.50 6.32 -3.23
CA LEU A 75 -4.30 7.43 -2.70
C LEU A 75 -5.77 7.04 -2.69
N HIS A 76 -6.35 6.96 -1.50
CA HIS A 76 -7.75 6.65 -1.27
C HIS A 76 -8.25 7.42 -0.04
N ASP A 77 -9.51 7.78 -0.04
CA ASP A 77 -10.23 8.24 1.14
C ASP A 77 -10.54 7.00 1.99
N VAL A 78 -9.72 6.74 3.03
CA VAL A 78 -9.82 5.51 3.83
C VAL A 78 -10.60 5.70 5.14
N ASP A 79 -10.96 6.95 5.48
CA ASP A 79 -11.76 7.28 6.66
C ASP A 79 -13.08 7.98 6.32
N ASN A 80 -13.37 8.13 5.01
CA ASN A 80 -14.57 8.76 4.46
C ASN A 80 -14.73 10.25 4.85
N ASP A 81 -13.62 10.97 5.00
CA ASP A 81 -13.66 12.41 5.29
C ASP A 81 -13.71 13.29 4.02
N GLY A 82 -13.52 12.70 2.84
CA GLY A 82 -13.53 13.33 1.53
C GLY A 82 -12.16 13.74 1.01
N ASP A 83 -11.11 13.64 1.81
CA ASP A 83 -9.72 13.80 1.41
C ASP A 83 -9.05 12.44 1.17
N ASN A 84 -7.93 12.40 0.47
CA ASN A 84 -7.20 11.15 0.31
C ASN A 84 -6.14 10.97 1.39
N GLU A 85 -6.08 9.76 1.95
CA GLU A 85 -4.91 9.23 2.63
C GLU A 85 -3.98 8.53 1.64
N ILE A 86 -2.78 8.28 2.13
CA ILE A 86 -1.68 7.66 1.39
C ILE A 86 -1.37 6.32 2.01
N VAL A 87 -1.70 5.25 1.28
CA VAL A 87 -1.36 3.88 1.67
C VAL A 87 -0.04 3.49 1.00
N VAL A 88 0.95 3.06 1.79
CA VAL A 88 2.29 2.71 1.32
C VAL A 88 2.91 1.59 2.17
N VAL A 89 3.81 0.83 1.57
CA VAL A 89 4.55 -0.23 2.28
C VAL A 89 5.78 0.36 2.97
N ARG A 90 5.83 0.28 4.30
CA ARG A 90 7.00 0.63 5.11
C ARG A 90 7.68 -0.64 5.59
N SER A 91 8.98 -0.79 5.30
CA SER A 91 9.78 -1.93 5.76
C SER A 91 10.78 -1.50 6.81
N TYR A 92 10.73 -2.14 7.97
CA TYR A 92 11.71 -2.01 9.04
C TYR A 92 12.90 -2.93 8.78
N LEU A 93 14.11 -2.46 9.07
CA LEU A 93 15.35 -3.19 8.77
C LEU A 93 15.43 -4.54 9.48
N ASP A 94 14.82 -4.65 10.64
CA ASP A 94 14.84 -5.83 11.52
C ASP A 94 13.49 -6.56 11.65
N ALA A 95 12.36 -5.88 11.35
CA ALA A 95 11.02 -6.42 11.58
C ALA A 95 10.19 -6.66 10.31
N GLY A 96 10.68 -6.24 9.13
CA GLY A 96 9.98 -6.43 7.85
C GLY A 96 8.87 -5.39 7.63
N ALA A 97 7.96 -5.69 6.70
CA ALA A 97 6.99 -4.75 6.20
C ALA A 97 5.77 -4.55 7.11
N ALA A 98 5.23 -3.35 7.05
CA ALA A 98 3.94 -2.92 7.58
C ALA A 98 3.18 -2.12 6.50
N VAL A 99 1.87 -2.03 6.61
CA VAL A 99 1.07 -1.05 5.87
C VAL A 99 1.10 0.24 6.67
N ALA A 100 1.54 1.33 6.05
CA ALA A 100 1.51 2.66 6.64
C ALA A 100 0.45 3.53 5.94
N VAL A 101 -0.33 4.24 6.72
CA VAL A 101 -1.32 5.23 6.27
C VAL A 101 -0.86 6.61 6.71
N LEU A 102 -0.65 7.50 5.73
CA LEU A 102 -0.28 8.89 5.98
C LEU A 102 -1.39 9.80 5.45
N GLY A 103 -1.51 10.99 6.03
CA GLY A 103 -2.46 12.01 5.57
C GLY A 103 -1.93 13.41 5.79
N VAL A 104 -2.62 14.39 5.22
CA VAL A 104 -2.33 15.81 5.43
C VAL A 104 -3.22 16.31 6.57
N ARG A 105 -2.61 16.63 7.72
CA ARG A 105 -3.30 17.20 8.89
C ARG A 105 -2.63 18.51 9.29
N ASP A 106 -3.41 19.56 9.46
CA ASP A 106 -2.92 20.90 9.84
C ASP A 106 -1.79 21.43 8.93
N GLY A 107 -1.85 21.12 7.61
CA GLY A 107 -0.86 21.54 6.63
C GLY A 107 0.47 20.78 6.69
N ALA A 108 0.54 19.67 7.41
CA ALA A 108 1.69 18.79 7.49
C ALA A 108 1.34 17.38 7.03
N LEU A 109 2.31 16.69 6.43
CA LEU A 109 2.20 15.27 6.09
C LEU A 109 2.60 14.43 7.31
N VAL A 110 1.67 13.66 7.85
CA VAL A 110 1.85 12.88 9.08
C VAL A 110 1.51 11.41 8.89
N LEU A 111 2.12 10.54 9.69
CA LEU A 111 1.71 9.14 9.82
C LEU A 111 0.45 9.10 10.70
N ILE A 112 -0.66 8.59 10.16
CA ILE A 112 -1.92 8.44 10.87
C ILE A 112 -1.93 7.11 11.61
N ALA A 113 -1.69 6.02 10.86
CA ALA A 113 -1.75 4.66 11.40
C ALA A 113 -0.74 3.75 10.71
N GLU A 114 -0.42 2.65 11.34
CA GLU A 114 0.45 1.61 10.80
C GLU A 114 0.06 0.25 11.38
N THR A 115 0.12 -0.80 10.56
CA THR A 115 -0.04 -2.16 11.07
C THR A 115 1.20 -2.59 11.83
N GLU A 116 1.07 -3.63 12.69
CA GLU A 116 2.26 -4.29 13.22
C GLU A 116 3.14 -4.81 12.07
N PRO A 117 4.45 -4.61 12.11
CA PRO A 117 5.36 -5.21 11.15
C PRO A 117 5.24 -6.75 11.16
N ILE A 118 5.58 -7.40 10.05
CA ILE A 118 5.51 -8.87 9.93
C ILE A 118 6.32 -9.60 11.02
N GLY A 119 7.28 -8.91 11.65
CA GLY A 119 8.06 -9.40 12.79
C GLY A 119 9.40 -10.04 12.39
N ARG A 120 9.78 -10.00 11.12
CA ARG A 120 11.03 -10.55 10.62
C ARG A 120 11.57 -9.75 9.44
N SER A 121 12.86 -9.42 9.45
CA SER A 121 13.56 -8.77 8.35
C SER A 121 13.35 -9.52 7.03
N SER A 122 13.35 -8.79 5.93
CA SER A 122 13.15 -9.32 4.58
C SER A 122 11.86 -10.13 4.44
N ARG A 123 10.81 -9.66 5.08
CA ARG A 123 9.43 -10.08 4.84
C ARG A 123 8.63 -8.89 4.37
N TRP A 124 7.97 -9.07 3.25
CA TRP A 124 7.30 -8.01 2.51
C TRP A 124 5.82 -8.35 2.28
N LEU A 125 5.06 -7.34 1.96
CA LEU A 125 3.65 -7.43 1.57
C LEU A 125 3.41 -6.61 0.31
N ASN A 126 2.43 -7.01 -0.49
CA ASN A 126 2.00 -6.24 -1.65
C ASN A 126 0.53 -5.86 -1.53
N PRO A 127 0.20 -4.56 -1.52
CA PRO A 127 -1.19 -4.12 -1.54
C PRO A 127 -1.94 -4.60 -2.79
N VAL A 128 -3.19 -4.98 -2.61
CA VAL A 128 -4.16 -5.33 -3.65
C VAL A 128 -4.92 -4.08 -4.09
N GLY A 129 -5.46 -3.35 -3.13
CA GLY A 129 -6.25 -2.16 -3.33
C GLY A 129 -6.96 -1.72 -2.06
N VAL A 130 -7.81 -0.70 -2.22
CA VAL A 130 -8.67 -0.16 -1.15
C VAL A 130 -10.09 -0.08 -1.70
N ALA A 131 -11.05 -0.63 -0.99
CA ALA A 131 -12.48 -0.55 -1.26
C ALA A 131 -13.27 -1.00 -0.03
N ASP A 132 -14.57 -0.73 -0.01
CA ASP A 132 -15.52 -1.34 0.91
C ASP A 132 -15.80 -2.77 0.43
N PHE A 133 -15.07 -3.76 1.00
CA PHE A 133 -15.16 -5.16 0.57
C PHE A 133 -16.26 -5.95 1.28
N ASP A 134 -16.78 -5.46 2.41
CA ASP A 134 -17.83 -6.15 3.15
C ASP A 134 -19.19 -5.44 3.09
N GLY A 135 -19.26 -4.28 2.43
CA GLY A 135 -20.49 -3.52 2.19
C GLY A 135 -21.00 -2.79 3.43
N ASP A 136 -20.15 -2.50 4.43
CA ASP A 136 -20.53 -1.77 5.64
C ASP A 136 -20.41 -0.25 5.49
N GLY A 137 -19.85 0.24 4.39
CA GLY A 137 -19.66 1.64 4.03
C GLY A 137 -18.31 2.20 4.43
N ARG A 138 -17.40 1.39 4.99
CA ARG A 138 -16.03 1.78 5.33
C ARG A 138 -15.01 1.04 4.47
N PRO A 139 -14.02 1.76 3.91
CA PRO A 139 -13.04 1.10 3.07
C PRO A 139 -12.02 0.29 3.88
N GLU A 140 -11.72 -0.92 3.41
CA GLU A 140 -10.60 -1.71 3.88
C GLU A 140 -9.41 -1.62 2.92
N ILE A 141 -8.22 -1.78 3.48
CA ILE A 141 -6.97 -1.93 2.75
C ILE A 141 -6.65 -3.41 2.61
N ALA A 142 -6.76 -3.96 1.40
CA ALA A 142 -6.45 -5.34 1.11
C ALA A 142 -4.96 -5.50 0.74
N VAL A 143 -4.27 -6.48 1.34
CA VAL A 143 -2.87 -6.80 1.07
C VAL A 143 -2.63 -8.30 1.02
N VAL A 144 -1.59 -8.74 0.29
CA VAL A 144 -1.06 -10.09 0.42
C VAL A 144 0.27 -10.03 1.18
N LYS A 145 0.29 -10.52 2.42
CA LYS A 145 1.51 -10.67 3.23
C LYS A 145 2.32 -11.86 2.76
N THR A 146 3.62 -11.69 2.66
CA THR A 146 4.58 -12.73 2.24
C THR A 146 4.14 -13.48 0.97
N PRO A 147 3.88 -12.78 -0.17
CA PRO A 147 3.32 -13.39 -1.37
C PRO A 147 4.20 -14.50 -1.98
N HIS A 148 5.47 -14.56 -1.59
CA HIS A 148 6.44 -15.56 -2.05
C HIS A 148 6.56 -16.77 -1.12
N ILE A 149 6.03 -16.65 0.12
CA ILE A 149 6.18 -17.68 1.16
C ILE A 149 4.85 -17.82 1.93
N GLY A 150 3.97 -18.66 1.42
CA GLY A 150 2.72 -19.00 2.09
C GLY A 150 1.55 -18.05 1.87
N GLY A 151 1.76 -16.83 1.44
CA GLY A 151 0.80 -15.81 1.05
C GLY A 151 -0.49 -15.73 1.87
N ILE A 152 -0.65 -14.63 2.61
CA ILE A 152 -1.84 -14.38 3.45
C ILE A 152 -2.52 -13.11 2.91
N LEU A 153 -3.76 -13.25 2.45
CA LEU A 153 -4.62 -12.09 2.16
C LEU A 153 -5.13 -11.56 3.50
N GLU A 154 -4.90 -10.29 3.77
CA GLU A 154 -5.42 -9.59 4.93
C GLU A 154 -6.14 -8.31 4.51
N LEU A 155 -7.24 -8.00 5.19
CA LEU A 155 -7.94 -6.74 5.10
C LEU A 155 -7.74 -5.98 6.40
N TYR A 156 -7.50 -4.67 6.26
CA TYR A 156 -7.32 -3.77 7.38
C TYR A 156 -8.26 -2.58 7.23
N GLU A 157 -9.02 -2.29 8.26
CA GLU A 157 -9.83 -1.10 8.39
C GLU A 157 -9.10 -0.05 9.24
N LEU A 158 -9.20 1.24 8.87
CA LEU A 158 -8.74 2.34 9.70
C LEU A 158 -9.87 2.79 10.64
N VAL A 159 -9.68 2.59 11.94
CA VAL A 159 -10.67 2.94 12.97
C VAL A 159 -9.99 3.77 14.05
N ASP A 160 -10.46 5.00 14.30
CA ASP A 160 -9.92 5.89 15.32
C ASP A 160 -8.38 6.01 15.27
N ASP A 161 -7.82 6.25 14.07
CA ASP A 161 -6.39 6.32 13.81
C ASP A 161 -5.60 5.04 14.16
N ALA A 162 -6.25 3.88 14.15
CA ALA A 162 -5.63 2.58 14.37
C ALA A 162 -6.01 1.58 13.29
N MET A 163 -5.07 0.73 12.89
CA MET A 163 -5.32 -0.35 11.93
C MET A 163 -5.90 -1.57 12.64
N ARG A 164 -7.08 -1.98 12.23
CA ARG A 164 -7.74 -3.20 12.71
C ARG A 164 -7.76 -4.25 11.61
N THR A 165 -7.37 -5.49 11.93
CA THR A 165 -7.50 -6.62 11.00
C THR A 165 -8.95 -7.08 10.97
N ASP A 166 -9.55 -7.04 9.80
CA ASP A 166 -10.92 -7.49 9.59
C ASP A 166 -10.99 -8.93 9.06
N LEU A 167 -10.11 -9.26 8.10
CA LEU A 167 -10.03 -10.60 7.51
C LEU A 167 -8.57 -11.08 7.40
N SER A 168 -8.36 -12.40 7.58
CA SER A 168 -7.07 -13.05 7.30
C SER A 168 -7.29 -14.45 6.71
N ALA A 169 -6.80 -14.67 5.49
CA ALA A 169 -6.96 -15.93 4.76
C ALA A 169 -5.68 -16.34 4.03
N ARG A 170 -5.34 -17.65 4.06
CA ARG A 170 -4.12 -18.19 3.46
C ARG A 170 -4.32 -18.66 2.02
N GLY A 171 -3.23 -18.74 1.26
CA GLY A 171 -3.20 -19.39 -0.05
C GLY A 171 -3.25 -18.43 -1.23
N TYR A 172 -2.69 -17.23 -1.10
CA TYR A 172 -2.69 -16.18 -2.12
C TYR A 172 -1.29 -15.69 -2.48
N SER A 173 -1.10 -15.22 -3.71
CA SER A 173 0.16 -14.62 -4.14
C SER A 173 -0.11 -13.60 -5.26
N ASN A 174 0.25 -12.35 -5.04
CA ASN A 174 0.05 -11.27 -6.02
C ASN A 174 1.35 -10.64 -6.52
N HIS A 175 2.49 -11.34 -6.35
CA HIS A 175 3.78 -10.82 -6.79
C HIS A 175 4.78 -11.93 -7.09
N PHE A 176 5.66 -11.72 -8.09
CA PHE A 176 6.84 -12.54 -8.37
C PHE A 176 8.08 -11.85 -7.81
N ILE A 177 8.88 -12.58 -7.01
CA ILE A 177 10.11 -12.03 -6.44
C ILE A 177 11.03 -11.47 -7.54
N GLY A 178 11.53 -10.24 -7.32
CA GLY A 178 12.35 -9.51 -8.30
C GLY A 178 11.58 -8.80 -9.40
N SER A 179 10.26 -8.91 -9.44
CA SER A 179 9.41 -8.18 -10.40
C SER A 179 9.13 -6.75 -9.93
N ARG A 180 8.99 -5.84 -10.90
CA ARG A 180 8.41 -4.50 -10.69
C ARG A 180 6.90 -4.45 -10.95
N ASP A 181 6.30 -5.56 -11.34
CA ASP A 181 4.85 -5.64 -11.54
C ASP A 181 4.16 -5.93 -10.21
N LEU A 182 3.51 -4.91 -9.66
CA LEU A 182 2.76 -4.96 -8.41
C LEU A 182 1.26 -5.25 -8.65
N PHE A 183 0.84 -5.43 -9.91
CA PHE A 183 -0.56 -5.40 -10.33
C PHE A 183 -1.13 -6.76 -10.73
N LEU A 184 -0.65 -7.86 -10.12
CA LEU A 184 -1.20 -9.20 -10.38
C LEU A 184 -2.55 -9.47 -9.68
N SER A 185 -3.07 -8.50 -8.95
CA SER A 185 -4.40 -8.53 -8.33
C SER A 185 -5.22 -7.32 -8.77
N ARG A 186 -6.54 -7.41 -8.58
CA ARG A 186 -7.49 -6.34 -8.93
C ARG A 186 -8.62 -6.29 -7.92
N VAL A 187 -9.19 -5.09 -7.80
CA VAL A 187 -10.46 -4.82 -7.12
C VAL A 187 -11.50 -4.59 -8.20
N VAL A 188 -12.58 -5.34 -8.17
CA VAL A 188 -13.68 -5.27 -9.15
C VAL A 188 -14.91 -6.01 -8.64
N ASP A 189 -16.08 -5.46 -8.74
CA ASP A 189 -17.36 -6.13 -8.51
C ASP A 189 -17.59 -7.18 -9.62
N VAL A 190 -17.32 -8.45 -9.32
CA VAL A 190 -17.34 -9.57 -10.29
C VAL A 190 -18.75 -10.09 -10.50
N ASP A 191 -19.54 -10.19 -9.45
CA ASP A 191 -20.88 -10.77 -9.47
C ASP A 191 -21.99 -9.72 -9.61
N ARG A 192 -21.62 -8.43 -9.56
CA ARG A 192 -22.48 -7.26 -9.74
C ARG A 192 -23.51 -7.10 -8.61
N ASP A 193 -23.11 -7.40 -7.41
CA ASP A 193 -23.93 -7.18 -6.22
C ASP A 193 -23.78 -5.76 -5.63
N GLY A 194 -22.84 -4.96 -6.17
CA GLY A 194 -22.57 -3.59 -5.76
C GLY A 194 -21.48 -3.47 -4.70
N VAL A 195 -20.86 -4.57 -4.30
CA VAL A 195 -19.72 -4.63 -3.40
C VAL A 195 -18.47 -5.05 -4.19
N GLU A 196 -17.34 -4.47 -3.91
CA GLU A 196 -16.09 -4.79 -4.61
C GLU A 196 -15.51 -6.12 -4.14
N ASP A 197 -15.09 -6.94 -5.12
CA ASP A 197 -14.38 -8.21 -4.89
C ASP A 197 -12.89 -8.07 -5.08
N ILE A 198 -12.15 -9.02 -4.52
CA ILE A 198 -10.71 -9.17 -4.73
C ILE A 198 -10.44 -10.28 -5.74
N VAL A 199 -9.82 -9.95 -6.87
CA VAL A 199 -9.30 -10.92 -7.82
C VAL A 199 -7.79 -11.07 -7.59
N VAL A 200 -7.36 -12.27 -7.15
CA VAL A 200 -5.98 -12.51 -6.74
C VAL A 200 -5.55 -13.94 -7.10
N PRO A 201 -4.28 -14.17 -7.57
CA PRO A 201 -3.80 -15.52 -7.82
C PRO A 201 -3.71 -16.38 -6.56
N SER A 202 -3.88 -17.69 -6.73
CA SER A 202 -3.54 -18.69 -5.70
C SER A 202 -2.05 -18.64 -5.35
N ALA A 203 -1.64 -19.20 -4.20
CA ALA A 203 -0.26 -19.16 -3.72
C ALA A 203 0.74 -19.75 -4.71
N ASP A 204 0.34 -20.79 -5.46
CA ASP A 204 1.12 -21.41 -6.55
C ASP A 204 0.97 -20.66 -7.88
N ARG A 205 0.08 -19.64 -7.93
CA ARG A 205 -0.28 -18.86 -9.13
C ARG A 205 -0.83 -19.71 -10.29
N GLY A 206 -1.33 -20.89 -9.99
CA GLY A 206 -1.95 -21.79 -10.97
C GLY A 206 -3.41 -21.46 -11.27
N ALA A 207 -4.05 -20.63 -10.45
CA ALA A 207 -5.45 -20.22 -10.61
C ALA A 207 -5.67 -18.77 -10.16
N LEU A 208 -6.67 -18.11 -10.74
CA LEU A 208 -7.22 -16.86 -10.19
C LEU A 208 -8.34 -17.22 -9.20
N ARG A 209 -8.37 -16.53 -8.09
CA ARG A 209 -9.41 -16.62 -7.06
C ARG A 209 -10.18 -15.31 -7.03
N PHE A 210 -11.48 -15.45 -6.89
CA PHE A 210 -12.41 -14.36 -6.65
C PHE A 210 -12.82 -14.44 -5.19
N VAL A 211 -12.60 -13.37 -4.45
CA VAL A 211 -12.83 -13.33 -3.01
C VAL A 211 -13.81 -12.20 -2.74
N GLY A 212 -15.06 -12.58 -2.49
CA GLY A 212 -16.06 -11.71 -1.89
C GLY A 212 -15.99 -11.84 -0.37
N VAL A 213 -16.18 -10.75 0.33
CA VAL A 213 -16.22 -10.70 1.80
C VAL A 213 -17.68 -10.57 2.21
N ALA A 214 -18.21 -11.59 2.89
CA ALA A 214 -19.57 -11.51 3.40
C ALA A 214 -19.64 -10.49 4.53
N SER A 215 -20.57 -9.53 4.43
CA SER A 215 -20.85 -8.61 5.54
C SER A 215 -21.18 -9.40 6.79
N GLY A 216 -20.41 -9.20 7.85
CA GLY A 216 -20.62 -9.83 9.15
C GLY A 216 -21.82 -9.23 9.89
N LYS A 217 -23.04 -9.38 9.32
CA LYS A 217 -24.31 -9.05 10.00
C LYS A 217 -24.89 -10.28 10.64
#